data_b73cee446cb59af692d5dba57b01745c
#
_entry.id   b73cee446cb59af692d5dba57b01745c
#
_cell.length_a   1.000
_cell.length_b   1.000
_cell.length_c   1.000
_cell.angle_alpha   90.00
_cell.angle_beta   90.00
_cell.angle_gamma   90.00
#
_symmetry.space_group_name_H-M   'P 1'
#
loop_
_entity.id
_entity.type
_entity.pdbx_description
1 polymer ?
#
loop_
_entity_poly.entity_id
_entity_poly.type
_entity_poly.pdbx_seq_one_letter_code
_entity_poly.pdbx_strand_id
1 'polypeptide(L)'
;GARVWAEQMGTVPVASITATKLRWLADAEPENAARVAAVALPHDWLTWKLAGGPAAGLDALATDRSDASGTGYFSTPRGEYDREILDLALRRDTSDVLLPRVLAANGEAGVTVEQGPIPAGIKLGPGCGDNAGAALGLEMGVGDVSISIGTSGVVAAVIGTPAADPTGTLAGFASATDSFLPLAVTLNGSQTLDKMRELLNVDYAEFDRLALAGTPGAGGMTLVPYYQGERTPNLPRATASLLGMTLTGTTRENLARAA
;
A
#
# COMPACT_ATOMS: atom_id res chain seq x y z
N GLY A 1 -5.57 -2.91 -20.61
CA GLY A 1 -6.47 -2.22 -19.67
C GLY A 1 -6.38 -2.82 -18.27
N ALA A 2 -7.17 -2.32 -17.30
CA ALA A 2 -7.11 -2.68 -15.88
C ALA A 2 -7.15 -4.20 -15.61
N ARG A 3 -8.00 -4.95 -16.34
CA ARG A 3 -8.08 -6.42 -16.23
C ARG A 3 -6.73 -7.11 -16.46
N VAL A 4 -6.01 -6.71 -17.51
CA VAL A 4 -4.69 -7.30 -17.85
C VAL A 4 -3.70 -7.04 -16.71
N TRP A 5 -3.68 -5.83 -16.16
CA TRP A 5 -2.84 -5.50 -15.02
C TRP A 5 -3.19 -6.33 -13.78
N ALA A 6 -4.47 -6.43 -13.44
CA ALA A 6 -4.90 -7.24 -12.29
C ALA A 6 -4.53 -8.70 -12.43
N GLU A 7 -4.79 -9.30 -13.60
CA GLU A 7 -4.53 -10.73 -13.85
C GLU A 7 -3.02 -11.04 -13.95
N GLN A 8 -2.23 -10.16 -14.55
CA GLN A 8 -0.80 -10.39 -14.76
C GLN A 8 0.07 -9.96 -13.58
N MET A 9 -0.25 -8.80 -12.96
CA MET A 9 0.58 -8.23 -11.89
C MET A 9 -0.03 -8.38 -10.49
N GLY A 10 -1.31 -8.73 -10.38
CA GLY A 10 -2.05 -8.75 -9.12
C GLY A 10 -2.62 -7.40 -8.70
N THR A 11 -2.21 -6.30 -9.33
CA THR A 11 -2.68 -4.95 -8.97
C THR A 11 -2.84 -4.05 -10.18
N VAL A 12 -3.81 -3.14 -10.12
CA VAL A 12 -3.98 -2.07 -11.12
C VAL A 12 -3.13 -0.86 -10.66
N PRO A 13 -2.20 -0.37 -11.50
CA PRO A 13 -1.30 0.70 -11.09
C PRO A 13 -2.03 2.01 -10.77
N VAL A 14 -1.69 2.58 -9.64
CA VAL A 14 -2.07 3.96 -9.23
C VAL A 14 -0.80 4.78 -9.01
N ALA A 15 -0.91 6.08 -8.77
CA ALA A 15 0.22 6.99 -8.67
C ALA A 15 1.30 6.58 -7.65
N SER A 16 0.94 5.82 -6.61
CA SER A 16 1.88 5.33 -5.58
C SER A 16 2.75 4.15 -6.03
N ILE A 17 2.37 3.43 -7.09
CA ILE A 17 3.09 2.25 -7.59
C ILE A 17 4.39 2.67 -8.29
N THR A 18 5.46 1.88 -8.13
CA THR A 18 6.81 2.22 -8.63
C THR A 18 6.84 2.37 -10.16
N ALA A 19 6.17 1.50 -10.91
CA ALA A 19 6.09 1.59 -12.37
C ALA A 19 5.57 2.95 -12.85
N THR A 20 4.60 3.55 -12.15
CA THR A 20 4.06 4.87 -12.52
C THR A 20 5.04 6.01 -12.22
N LYS A 21 5.86 5.88 -11.17
CA LYS A 21 6.93 6.83 -10.85
C LYS A 21 8.06 6.75 -11.87
N LEU A 22 8.44 5.55 -12.31
CA LEU A 22 9.42 5.36 -13.37
C LEU A 22 8.91 5.92 -14.70
N ARG A 23 7.61 5.77 -14.98
CA ARG A 23 6.99 6.38 -16.15
C ARG A 23 7.02 7.91 -16.07
N TRP A 24 6.71 8.48 -14.91
CA TRP A 24 6.85 9.91 -14.71
C TRP A 24 8.29 10.38 -14.92
N LEU A 25 9.28 9.64 -14.39
CA LEU A 25 10.70 9.94 -14.61
C LEU A 25 11.06 9.95 -16.09
N ALA A 26 10.60 8.95 -16.85
CA ALA A 26 10.85 8.85 -18.29
C ALA A 26 10.21 10.01 -19.07
N ASP A 27 9.02 10.45 -18.67
CA ASP A 27 8.27 11.51 -19.32
C ASP A 27 8.77 12.92 -18.96
N ALA A 28 9.13 13.14 -17.68
CA ALA A 28 9.52 14.45 -17.14
C ALA A 28 11.04 14.69 -17.15
N GLU A 29 11.83 13.62 -16.97
CA GLU A 29 13.29 13.69 -16.82
C GLU A 29 13.99 12.61 -17.69
N PRO A 30 13.85 12.62 -19.01
CA PRO A 30 14.31 11.54 -19.89
C PRO A 30 15.83 11.28 -19.83
N GLU A 31 16.63 12.31 -19.59
CA GLU A 31 18.08 12.16 -19.41
C GLU A 31 18.44 11.38 -18.14
N ASN A 32 17.69 11.59 -17.05
CA ASN A 32 17.86 10.83 -15.83
C ASN A 32 17.34 9.40 -16.00
N ALA A 33 16.20 9.23 -16.66
CA ALA A 33 15.65 7.90 -16.97
C ALA A 33 16.62 7.05 -17.81
N ALA A 34 17.31 7.65 -18.79
CA ALA A 34 18.31 6.97 -19.62
C ALA A 34 19.53 6.48 -18.82
N ARG A 35 19.81 7.07 -17.67
CA ARG A 35 20.95 6.75 -16.79
C ARG A 35 20.60 5.78 -15.65
N VAL A 36 19.36 5.34 -15.55
CA VAL A 36 18.95 4.38 -14.51
C VAL A 36 19.68 3.05 -14.73
N ALA A 37 20.55 2.69 -13.80
CA ALA A 37 21.31 1.43 -13.82
C ALA A 37 20.68 0.35 -12.92
N ALA A 38 19.90 0.75 -11.92
CA ALA A 38 19.17 -0.17 -11.03
C ALA A 38 17.92 0.51 -10.49
N VAL A 39 16.92 -0.28 -10.13
CA VAL A 39 15.74 0.21 -9.39
C VAL A 39 15.66 -0.58 -8.09
N ALA A 40 15.60 0.13 -6.97
CA ALA A 40 15.49 -0.44 -5.62
C ALA A 40 14.44 0.33 -4.82
N LEU A 41 13.71 -0.36 -3.96
CA LEU A 41 12.81 0.25 -3.01
C LEU A 41 13.61 0.77 -1.79
N PRO A 42 13.03 1.65 -0.95
CA PRO A 42 13.77 2.23 0.17
C PRO A 42 14.40 1.18 1.10
N HIS A 43 13.68 0.09 1.42
CA HIS A 43 14.23 -0.94 2.31
C HIS A 43 15.30 -1.79 1.62
N ASP A 44 15.19 -2.06 0.30
CA ASP A 44 16.22 -2.72 -0.49
C ASP A 44 17.52 -1.92 -0.44
N TRP A 45 17.40 -0.60 -0.67
CA TRP A 45 18.54 0.31 -0.65
C TRP A 45 19.22 0.36 0.73
N LEU A 46 18.42 0.40 1.82
CA LEU A 46 18.95 0.39 3.18
C LEU A 46 19.67 -0.92 3.47
N THR A 47 19.07 -2.05 3.14
CA THR A 47 19.66 -3.38 3.28
C THR A 47 20.98 -3.49 2.50
N TRP A 48 20.98 -3.03 1.25
CA TRP A 48 22.18 -2.98 0.42
C TRP A 48 23.26 -2.06 1.01
N LYS A 49 22.89 -0.91 1.56
CA LYS A 49 23.83 0.00 2.25
C LYS A 49 24.47 -0.70 3.45
N LEU A 50 23.70 -1.40 4.25
CA LEU A 50 24.20 -2.17 5.40
C LEU A 50 25.14 -3.31 4.98
N ALA A 51 24.91 -3.91 3.82
CA ALA A 51 25.76 -4.96 3.25
C ALA A 51 27.02 -4.43 2.54
N GLY A 52 27.28 -3.12 2.57
CA GLY A 52 28.49 -2.52 1.99
C GLY A 52 28.23 -1.51 0.87
N GLY A 53 26.99 -1.37 0.42
CA GLY A 53 26.59 -0.39 -0.59
C GLY A 53 27.40 -0.51 -1.89
N PRO A 54 28.01 0.59 -2.40
CA PRO A 54 28.76 0.55 -3.66
C PRO A 54 29.90 -0.48 -3.70
N ALA A 55 30.50 -0.79 -2.56
CA ALA A 55 31.58 -1.79 -2.49
C ALA A 55 31.07 -3.23 -2.68
N ALA A 56 29.80 -3.50 -2.34
CA ALA A 56 29.15 -4.79 -2.59
C ALA A 56 28.69 -4.97 -4.05
N GLY A 57 28.61 -3.90 -4.84
CA GLY A 57 28.06 -3.91 -6.19
C GLY A 57 26.52 -3.83 -6.23
N LEU A 58 25.94 -3.47 -7.38
CA LEU A 58 24.48 -3.39 -7.54
C LEU A 58 23.82 -4.78 -7.60
N ASP A 59 24.54 -5.80 -7.98
CA ASP A 59 24.12 -7.21 -8.01
C ASP A 59 23.86 -7.78 -6.61
N ALA A 60 24.36 -7.12 -5.54
CA ALA A 60 24.04 -7.45 -4.15
C ALA A 60 22.64 -6.95 -3.72
N LEU A 61 21.94 -6.16 -4.54
CA LEU A 61 20.58 -5.73 -4.22
C LEU A 61 19.65 -6.93 -4.01
N ALA A 62 18.89 -6.90 -2.94
CA ALA A 62 17.91 -7.92 -2.60
C ALA A 62 16.64 -7.26 -2.08
N THR A 63 15.51 -7.90 -2.29
CA THR A 63 14.18 -7.50 -1.84
C THR A 63 13.40 -8.72 -1.37
N ASP A 64 12.24 -8.49 -0.77
CA ASP A 64 11.27 -9.54 -0.49
C ASP A 64 10.12 -9.51 -1.51
N ARG A 65 9.28 -10.54 -1.48
CA ARG A 65 8.17 -10.66 -2.42
C ARG A 65 7.03 -9.69 -2.12
N SER A 66 6.82 -9.30 -0.85
CA SER A 66 5.74 -8.38 -0.48
C SER A 66 5.98 -6.97 -1.02
N ASP A 67 7.19 -6.44 -0.84
CA ASP A 67 7.55 -5.13 -1.37
C ASP A 67 7.70 -5.16 -2.91
N ALA A 68 8.29 -6.23 -3.46
CA ALA A 68 8.37 -6.43 -4.92
C ALA A 68 6.99 -6.38 -5.57
N SER A 69 5.94 -6.94 -4.94
CA SER A 69 4.57 -6.94 -5.44
C SER A 69 3.96 -5.54 -5.54
N GLY A 70 4.49 -4.56 -4.80
CA GLY A 70 4.13 -3.14 -4.86
C GLY A 70 4.78 -2.36 -5.99
N THR A 71 5.68 -2.99 -6.77
CA THR A 71 6.41 -2.30 -7.85
C THR A 71 5.59 -2.07 -9.12
N GLY A 72 4.62 -2.94 -9.39
CA GLY A 72 3.81 -2.93 -10.61
C GLY A 72 4.50 -3.57 -11.82
N TYR A 73 5.78 -3.94 -11.73
CA TYR A 73 6.51 -4.75 -12.71
C TYR A 73 6.98 -6.10 -12.14
N PHE A 74 6.59 -6.44 -10.91
CA PHE A 74 6.69 -7.78 -10.35
C PHE A 74 5.32 -8.45 -10.41
N SER A 75 5.23 -9.59 -11.06
CA SER A 75 4.01 -10.38 -11.14
C SER A 75 3.79 -11.16 -9.85
N THR A 76 2.87 -10.69 -9.01
CA THR A 76 2.49 -11.41 -7.78
C THR A 76 2.01 -12.83 -8.06
N PRO A 77 1.17 -13.10 -9.10
CA PRO A 77 0.75 -14.46 -9.43
C PRO A 77 1.87 -15.38 -9.89
N ARG A 78 2.87 -14.87 -10.63
CA ARG A 78 3.97 -15.68 -11.17
C ARG A 78 5.18 -15.71 -10.25
N GLY A 79 5.32 -14.73 -9.34
CA GLY A 79 6.47 -14.61 -8.46
C GLY A 79 7.75 -14.14 -9.16
N GLU A 80 7.63 -13.40 -10.27
CA GLU A 80 8.76 -12.97 -11.11
C GLU A 80 8.58 -11.56 -11.65
N TYR A 81 9.69 -10.93 -12.05
CA TYR A 81 9.65 -9.63 -12.73
C TYR A 81 9.17 -9.76 -14.17
N ASP A 82 8.34 -8.80 -14.57
CA ASP A 82 7.89 -8.63 -15.96
C ASP A 82 8.66 -7.47 -16.58
N ARG A 83 9.64 -7.82 -17.44
CA ARG A 83 10.53 -6.86 -18.07
C ARG A 83 9.80 -5.99 -19.09
N GLU A 84 8.79 -6.50 -19.78
CA GLU A 84 8.01 -5.72 -20.73
C GLU A 84 7.30 -4.55 -20.05
N ILE A 85 6.82 -4.76 -18.83
CA ILE A 85 6.22 -3.70 -18.02
C ILE A 85 7.25 -2.66 -17.57
N LEU A 86 8.46 -3.09 -17.22
CA LEU A 86 9.54 -2.18 -16.87
C LEU A 86 10.00 -1.34 -18.08
N ASP A 87 10.11 -1.96 -19.26
CA ASP A 87 10.42 -1.29 -20.55
C ASP A 87 9.36 -0.24 -20.86
N LEU A 88 8.07 -0.61 -20.70
CA LEU A 88 6.95 0.31 -20.88
C LEU A 88 7.03 1.49 -19.89
N ALA A 89 7.41 1.24 -18.66
CA ALA A 89 7.53 2.27 -17.63
C ALA A 89 8.67 3.25 -17.95
N LEU A 90 9.86 2.75 -18.26
CA LEU A 90 11.03 3.58 -18.58
C LEU A 90 11.13 4.04 -20.03
N ARG A 91 10.19 3.61 -20.90
CA ARG A 91 10.16 3.94 -22.34
C ARG A 91 11.45 3.55 -23.09
N ARG A 92 12.12 2.51 -22.64
CA ARG A 92 13.32 1.98 -23.27
C ARG A 92 13.48 0.49 -22.97
N ASP A 93 14.37 -0.17 -23.69
CA ASP A 93 14.89 -1.48 -23.31
C ASP A 93 15.58 -1.36 -21.95
N THR A 94 15.20 -2.21 -21.00
CA THR A 94 15.73 -2.24 -19.63
C THR A 94 16.53 -3.51 -19.33
N SER A 95 17.00 -4.22 -20.35
CA SER A 95 17.82 -5.42 -20.16
C SER A 95 19.11 -5.16 -19.36
N ASP A 96 19.60 -3.91 -19.41
CA ASP A 96 20.74 -3.39 -18.65
C ASP A 96 20.41 -2.90 -17.22
N VAL A 97 19.12 -2.78 -16.87
CA VAL A 97 18.69 -2.30 -15.55
C VAL A 97 18.66 -3.44 -14.55
N LEU A 98 19.43 -3.32 -13.48
CA LEU A 98 19.42 -4.29 -12.41
C LEU A 98 18.17 -4.15 -11.53
N LEU A 99 17.58 -5.28 -11.18
CA LEU A 99 16.50 -5.38 -10.20
C LEU A 99 16.97 -6.24 -9.03
N PRO A 100 16.52 -5.94 -7.81
CA PRO A 100 16.88 -6.71 -6.63
C PRO A 100 16.49 -8.18 -6.77
N ARG A 101 17.31 -9.09 -6.25
CA ARG A 101 16.93 -10.50 -6.14
C ARG A 101 15.77 -10.66 -5.17
N VAL A 102 14.66 -11.24 -5.59
CA VAL A 102 13.52 -11.52 -4.71
C VAL A 102 13.84 -12.75 -3.87
N LEU A 103 13.90 -12.57 -2.57
CA LEU A 103 14.25 -13.60 -1.61
C LEU A 103 13.00 -14.35 -1.12
N ALA A 104 13.21 -15.62 -0.74
CA ALA A 104 12.22 -16.37 0.02
C ALA A 104 12.04 -15.76 1.43
N ALA A 105 10.92 -16.07 2.10
CA ALA A 105 10.56 -15.52 3.41
C ALA A 105 11.69 -15.61 4.48
N ASN A 106 12.47 -16.69 4.45
CA ASN A 106 13.62 -16.90 5.35
C ASN A 106 14.97 -16.72 4.63
N GLY A 107 14.99 -16.01 3.48
CA GLY A 107 16.20 -15.79 2.71
C GLY A 107 17.17 -14.85 3.43
N GLU A 108 18.43 -14.91 3.04
CA GLU A 108 19.48 -14.03 3.55
C GLU A 108 19.87 -13.03 2.45
N ALA A 109 19.71 -11.73 2.74
CA ALA A 109 20.09 -10.65 1.85
C ALA A 109 21.61 -10.38 1.88
N GLY A 110 22.30 -10.87 2.89
CA GLY A 110 23.73 -10.70 3.12
C GLY A 110 24.06 -10.52 4.60
N VAL A 111 25.22 -9.95 4.86
CA VAL A 111 25.67 -9.59 6.22
C VAL A 111 26.12 -8.14 6.26
N THR A 112 26.00 -7.51 7.42
CA THR A 112 26.47 -6.12 7.62
C THR A 112 27.98 -6.01 7.45
N VAL A 113 28.44 -4.90 6.89
CA VAL A 113 29.80 -4.40 7.06
C VAL A 113 29.85 -3.41 8.22
N GLU A 114 31.03 -3.21 8.81
CA GLU A 114 31.18 -2.25 9.91
C GLU A 114 30.85 -0.83 9.44
N GLN A 115 29.88 -0.18 10.10
CA GLN A 115 29.44 1.18 9.79
C GLN A 115 29.05 1.91 11.10
N GLY A 116 29.92 2.77 11.60
CA GLY A 116 29.67 3.49 12.84
C GLY A 116 29.39 2.54 14.01
N PRO A 117 28.18 2.61 14.64
CA PRO A 117 27.84 1.72 15.75
C PRO A 117 27.38 0.31 15.30
N ILE A 118 27.27 0.05 14.00
CA ILE A 118 26.82 -1.24 13.47
C ILE A 118 28.03 -2.13 13.22
N PRO A 119 28.18 -3.27 13.95
CA PRO A 119 29.29 -4.19 13.72
C PRO A 119 29.11 -5.00 12.43
N ALA A 120 30.20 -5.49 11.90
CA ALA A 120 30.18 -6.44 10.78
C ALA A 120 29.63 -7.81 11.17
N GLY A 121 29.07 -8.55 10.20
CA GLY A 121 28.69 -9.95 10.35
C GLY A 121 27.27 -10.19 10.89
N ILE A 122 26.44 -9.15 11.08
CA ILE A 122 25.03 -9.35 11.41
C ILE A 122 24.29 -9.80 10.15
N LYS A 123 23.54 -10.88 10.23
CA LYS A 123 22.71 -11.36 9.12
C LYS A 123 21.60 -10.36 8.79
N LEU A 124 21.44 -10.10 7.51
CA LEU A 124 20.36 -9.28 6.96
C LEU A 124 19.29 -10.20 6.37
N GLY A 125 18.07 -10.08 6.88
CA GLY A 125 16.91 -10.79 6.34
C GLY A 125 16.38 -10.13 5.06
N PRO A 126 15.32 -10.72 4.44
CA PRO A 126 14.77 -10.21 3.19
C PRO A 126 14.06 -8.86 3.34
N GLY A 127 13.64 -8.50 4.56
CA GLY A 127 12.74 -7.38 4.81
C GLY A 127 11.28 -7.75 4.50
N CYS A 128 10.42 -6.76 4.52
CA CYS A 128 9.02 -6.86 4.06
C CYS A 128 8.40 -5.47 3.92
N GLY A 129 7.33 -5.36 3.12
CA GLY A 129 6.48 -4.18 3.11
C GLY A 129 5.78 -4.00 4.47
N ASP A 130 5.40 -2.77 4.79
CA ASP A 130 4.83 -2.37 6.10
C ASP A 130 3.57 -3.17 6.49
N ASN A 131 2.62 -3.34 5.55
CA ASN A 131 1.41 -4.12 5.78
C ASN A 131 1.71 -5.62 5.94
N ALA A 132 2.67 -6.14 5.19
CA ALA A 132 3.10 -7.53 5.31
C ALA A 132 3.82 -7.77 6.65
N GLY A 133 4.64 -6.82 7.09
CA GLY A 133 5.27 -6.83 8.41
C GLY A 133 4.25 -6.76 9.55
N ALA A 134 3.20 -5.94 9.40
CA ALA A 134 2.11 -5.88 10.36
C ALA A 134 1.35 -7.21 10.44
N ALA A 135 1.02 -7.82 9.30
CA ALA A 135 0.36 -9.13 9.26
C ALA A 135 1.22 -10.22 9.91
N LEU A 136 2.53 -10.21 9.65
CA LEU A 136 3.48 -11.13 10.27
C LEU A 136 3.56 -10.92 11.80
N GLY A 137 3.64 -9.67 12.25
CA GLY A 137 3.69 -9.33 13.68
C GLY A 137 2.40 -9.66 14.44
N LEU A 138 1.27 -9.73 13.75
CA LEU A 138 -0.02 -10.18 14.27
C LEU A 138 -0.20 -11.70 14.15
N GLU A 139 0.81 -12.43 13.64
CA GLU A 139 0.76 -13.89 13.41
C GLU A 139 -0.43 -14.33 12.53
N MET A 140 -0.83 -13.48 11.56
CA MET A 140 -1.97 -13.77 10.70
C MET A 140 -1.72 -14.97 9.79
N GLY A 141 -2.62 -15.93 9.83
CA GLY A 141 -2.68 -17.09 8.93
C GLY A 141 -3.73 -16.95 7.82
N VAL A 142 -3.75 -17.92 6.90
CA VAL A 142 -4.75 -17.94 5.81
C VAL A 142 -6.17 -17.97 6.38
N GLY A 143 -6.98 -17.00 5.99
CA GLY A 143 -8.34 -16.76 6.47
C GLY A 143 -8.47 -15.60 7.45
N ASP A 144 -7.36 -15.11 8.00
CA ASP A 144 -7.40 -13.97 8.92
C ASP A 144 -7.53 -12.65 8.16
N VAL A 145 -8.24 -11.71 8.79
CA VAL A 145 -8.48 -10.36 8.29
C VAL A 145 -8.06 -9.36 9.34
N SER A 146 -7.30 -8.35 8.93
CA SER A 146 -7.00 -7.18 9.75
C SER A 146 -7.77 -5.96 9.24
N ILE A 147 -8.28 -5.16 10.18
CA ILE A 147 -8.87 -3.84 9.92
C ILE A 147 -8.10 -2.85 10.75
N SER A 148 -7.33 -2.00 10.08
CA SER A 148 -6.58 -0.91 10.72
C SER A 148 -7.29 0.42 10.44
N ILE A 149 -7.65 1.14 11.49
CA ILE A 149 -8.32 2.44 11.41
C ILE A 149 -7.43 3.48 12.08
N GLY A 150 -6.79 4.30 11.28
CA GLY A 150 -6.07 5.50 11.68
C GLY A 150 -6.66 6.69 10.94
N THR A 151 -5.87 7.71 10.62
CA THR A 151 -6.27 8.82 9.73
C THR A 151 -6.82 8.29 8.41
N SER A 152 -6.16 7.26 7.86
CA SER A 152 -6.63 6.41 6.75
C SER A 152 -7.04 5.04 7.28
N GLY A 153 -7.77 4.26 6.49
CA GLY A 153 -8.14 2.89 6.83
C GLY A 153 -7.53 1.87 5.88
N VAL A 154 -7.17 0.70 6.41
CA VAL A 154 -6.70 -0.45 5.61
C VAL A 154 -7.45 -1.69 6.05
N VAL A 155 -7.99 -2.44 5.09
CA VAL A 155 -8.48 -3.80 5.30
C VAL A 155 -7.58 -4.73 4.51
N ALA A 156 -6.97 -5.70 5.18
CA ALA A 156 -6.10 -6.70 4.56
C ALA A 156 -6.50 -8.10 4.99
N ALA A 157 -6.37 -9.07 4.10
CA ALA A 157 -6.65 -10.47 4.39
C ALA A 157 -5.48 -11.35 3.94
N VAL A 158 -5.14 -12.37 4.74
CA VAL A 158 -4.18 -13.40 4.33
C VAL A 158 -4.92 -14.50 3.58
N ILE A 159 -4.51 -14.74 2.33
CA ILE A 159 -5.12 -15.77 1.47
C ILE A 159 -4.08 -16.70 0.84
N GLY A 160 -4.49 -17.92 0.49
CA GLY A 160 -3.58 -18.94 -0.06
C GLY A 160 -3.32 -18.83 -1.56
N THR A 161 -4.07 -18.02 -2.30
CA THR A 161 -3.96 -17.87 -3.76
C THR A 161 -3.90 -16.39 -4.14
N PRO A 162 -3.25 -16.02 -5.28
CA PRO A 162 -3.17 -14.64 -5.70
C PRO A 162 -4.57 -14.03 -5.94
N ALA A 163 -4.74 -12.77 -5.55
CA ALA A 163 -5.95 -12.00 -5.89
C ALA A 163 -5.73 -11.21 -7.18
N ALA A 164 -6.79 -11.12 -8.01
CA ALA A 164 -6.82 -10.31 -9.20
C ALA A 164 -8.14 -9.55 -9.28
N ASP A 165 -8.12 -8.26 -8.95
CA ASP A 165 -9.31 -7.41 -8.99
C ASP A 165 -9.23 -6.40 -10.13
N PRO A 166 -9.94 -6.63 -11.25
CA PRO A 166 -9.92 -5.74 -12.41
C PRO A 166 -10.59 -4.38 -12.17
N THR A 167 -11.30 -4.21 -11.06
CA THR A 167 -11.86 -2.91 -10.66
C THR A 167 -10.79 -1.99 -10.08
N GLY A 168 -9.67 -2.56 -9.62
CA GLY A 168 -8.60 -1.83 -8.94
C GLY A 168 -8.93 -1.43 -7.49
N THR A 169 -10.00 -1.98 -6.94
CA THR A 169 -10.41 -1.77 -5.53
C THR A 169 -9.46 -2.47 -4.58
N LEU A 170 -9.06 -3.70 -4.92
CA LEU A 170 -8.06 -4.46 -4.16
C LEU A 170 -6.69 -4.38 -4.83
N ALA A 171 -5.65 -4.18 -4.02
CA ALA A 171 -4.28 -4.42 -4.41
C ALA A 171 -3.90 -5.85 -3.98
N GLY A 172 -3.64 -6.72 -4.96
CA GLY A 172 -3.33 -8.14 -4.74
C GLY A 172 -1.85 -8.35 -4.44
N PHE A 173 -1.37 -7.88 -3.30
CA PHE A 173 0.03 -8.01 -2.90
C PHE A 173 0.37 -9.41 -2.40
N ALA A 174 1.66 -9.74 -2.44
CA ALA A 174 2.19 -10.89 -1.74
C ALA A 174 2.34 -10.58 -0.25
N SER A 175 2.28 -11.62 0.59
CA SER A 175 2.64 -11.54 2.01
C SER A 175 4.16 -11.66 2.21
N ALA A 176 4.65 -11.38 3.40
CA ALA A 176 6.03 -11.66 3.81
C ALA A 176 6.34 -13.17 3.92
N THR A 177 5.32 -14.00 3.91
CA THR A 177 5.39 -15.47 3.87
C THR A 177 5.06 -15.98 2.46
N ASP A 178 4.79 -17.28 2.29
CA ASP A 178 4.43 -17.86 0.99
C ASP A 178 2.96 -17.60 0.58
N SER A 179 2.19 -16.91 1.41
CA SER A 179 0.80 -16.52 1.16
C SER A 179 0.69 -15.18 0.42
N PHE A 180 -0.54 -14.67 0.28
CA PHE A 180 -0.85 -13.38 -0.35
C PHE A 180 -1.61 -12.50 0.62
N LEU A 181 -1.50 -11.17 0.42
CA LEU A 181 -2.06 -10.15 1.29
C LEU A 181 -2.83 -9.10 0.45
N PRO A 182 -3.95 -9.47 -0.20
CA PRO A 182 -4.78 -8.46 -0.81
C PRO A 182 -5.26 -7.45 0.22
N LEU A 183 -5.27 -6.18 -0.16
CA LEU A 183 -5.72 -5.11 0.71
C LEU A 183 -6.47 -4.02 -0.05
N ALA A 184 -7.38 -3.36 0.67
CA ALA A 184 -8.04 -2.14 0.26
C ALA A 184 -7.66 -1.00 1.22
N VAL A 185 -7.50 0.19 0.69
CA VAL A 185 -7.10 1.37 1.46
C VAL A 185 -8.11 2.50 1.23
N THR A 186 -8.65 3.05 2.30
CA THR A 186 -9.40 4.33 2.25
C THR A 186 -8.54 5.47 2.80
N LEU A 187 -8.61 6.62 2.15
CA LEU A 187 -7.97 7.84 2.66
C LEU A 187 -8.74 8.44 3.85
N ASN A 188 -10.03 8.13 3.93
CA ASN A 188 -10.97 8.72 4.87
C ASN A 188 -11.29 7.73 6.00
N GLY A 189 -10.40 7.67 6.98
CA GLY A 189 -10.56 6.90 8.23
C GLY A 189 -11.05 7.78 9.38
N SER A 190 -10.36 7.77 10.51
CA SER A 190 -10.75 8.50 11.73
C SER A 190 -10.88 10.01 11.56
N GLN A 191 -10.17 10.61 10.59
CA GLN A 191 -10.34 12.03 10.26
C GLN A 191 -11.79 12.42 9.91
N THR A 192 -12.59 11.47 9.43
CA THR A 192 -14.03 11.67 9.18
C THR A 192 -14.77 11.94 10.47
N LEU A 193 -14.50 11.15 11.51
CA LEU A 193 -15.06 11.30 12.85
C LEU A 193 -14.61 12.63 13.47
N ASP A 194 -13.31 12.95 13.37
CA ASP A 194 -12.74 14.21 13.85
C ASP A 194 -13.43 15.40 13.22
N LYS A 195 -13.66 15.36 11.92
CA LYS A 195 -14.30 16.46 11.21
C LYS A 195 -15.75 16.66 11.65
N MET A 196 -16.49 15.58 11.81
CA MET A 196 -17.88 15.67 12.31
C MET A 196 -17.93 16.14 13.77
N ARG A 197 -17.01 15.65 14.62
CA ARG A 197 -16.85 16.09 16.01
C ARG A 197 -16.60 17.61 16.09
N GLU A 198 -15.70 18.14 15.25
CA GLU A 198 -15.43 19.58 15.15
C GLU A 198 -16.69 20.36 14.73
N LEU A 199 -17.42 19.90 13.70
CA LEU A 199 -18.63 20.54 13.23
C LEU A 199 -19.73 20.59 14.30
N LEU A 200 -19.83 19.53 15.12
CA LEU A 200 -20.76 19.47 16.24
C LEU A 200 -20.27 20.27 17.46
N ASN A 201 -19.02 20.73 17.45
CA ASN A 201 -18.35 21.47 18.51
C ASN A 201 -18.45 20.75 19.87
N VAL A 202 -17.97 19.50 19.90
CA VAL A 202 -17.96 18.63 21.10
C VAL A 202 -16.59 17.99 21.27
N ASP A 203 -16.31 17.47 22.49
CA ASP A 203 -15.16 16.61 22.75
C ASP A 203 -15.45 15.15 22.32
N TYR A 204 -14.46 14.26 22.43
CA TYR A 204 -14.61 12.86 22.04
C TYR A 204 -15.66 12.11 22.86
N ALA A 205 -15.70 12.33 24.18
CA ALA A 205 -16.64 11.65 25.05
C ALA A 205 -18.10 12.02 24.74
N GLU A 206 -18.35 13.30 24.47
CA GLU A 206 -19.68 13.76 24.07
C GLU A 206 -20.02 13.31 22.64
N PHE A 207 -19.04 13.25 21.71
CA PHE A 207 -19.25 12.72 20.39
C PHE A 207 -19.69 11.24 20.42
N ASP A 208 -18.98 10.41 21.20
CA ASP A 208 -19.34 9.00 21.41
C ASP A 208 -20.73 8.86 22.00
N ARG A 209 -21.05 9.66 23.02
CA ARG A 209 -22.38 9.67 23.65
C ARG A 209 -23.48 10.01 22.64
N LEU A 210 -23.28 11.04 21.81
CA LEU A 210 -24.23 11.42 20.75
C LEU A 210 -24.37 10.29 19.72
N ALA A 211 -23.26 9.72 19.22
CA ALA A 211 -23.31 8.67 18.21
C ALA A 211 -24.04 7.43 18.71
N LEU A 212 -23.83 7.03 19.99
CA LEU A 212 -24.53 5.90 20.61
C LEU A 212 -26.01 6.18 20.89
N ALA A 213 -26.38 7.42 21.17
CA ALA A 213 -27.78 7.85 21.36
C ALA A 213 -28.56 8.02 20.04
N GLY A 214 -27.85 8.12 18.92
CA GLY A 214 -28.48 8.24 17.59
C GLY A 214 -29.29 6.99 17.21
N THR A 215 -30.30 7.17 16.42
CA THR A 215 -31.14 6.09 15.90
C THR A 215 -30.30 5.14 15.01
N PRO A 216 -30.38 3.80 15.14
CA PRO A 216 -29.76 2.88 14.21
C PRO A 216 -30.10 3.23 12.76
N GLY A 217 -29.07 3.39 11.90
CA GLY A 217 -29.23 3.92 10.55
C GLY A 217 -29.29 5.44 10.47
N ALA A 218 -28.93 6.15 11.56
CA ALA A 218 -28.78 7.61 11.62
C ALA A 218 -30.01 8.39 11.10
N GLY A 219 -31.23 7.84 11.32
CA GLY A 219 -32.46 8.44 10.82
C GLY A 219 -32.55 8.51 9.28
N GLY A 220 -31.85 7.66 8.57
CA GLY A 220 -31.78 7.61 7.09
C GLY A 220 -30.68 8.50 6.51
N MET A 221 -29.88 9.17 7.32
CA MET A 221 -28.75 9.94 6.83
C MET A 221 -27.56 9.05 6.49
N THR A 222 -26.81 9.40 5.45
CA THR A 222 -25.59 8.73 5.01
C THR A 222 -24.51 9.78 4.75
N LEU A 223 -23.40 9.67 5.43
CA LEU A 223 -22.19 10.43 5.13
C LEU A 223 -21.38 9.68 4.06
N VAL A 224 -21.12 10.33 2.93
CA VAL A 224 -20.09 9.91 1.97
C VAL A 224 -18.80 10.63 2.36
N PRO A 225 -17.79 9.94 2.90
CA PRO A 225 -16.71 10.58 3.68
C PRO A 225 -15.53 11.07 2.84
N TYR A 226 -15.65 11.31 1.56
CA TYR A 226 -14.54 11.60 0.64
C TYR A 226 -14.03 13.04 0.77
N TYR A 227 -13.61 13.44 1.98
CA TYR A 227 -13.20 14.83 2.27
C TYR A 227 -12.00 15.30 1.45
N GLN A 228 -11.09 14.42 1.10
CA GLN A 228 -9.85 14.72 0.36
C GLN A 228 -9.72 13.82 -0.88
N GLY A 229 -10.83 13.54 -1.54
CA GLY A 229 -10.92 12.49 -2.53
C GLY A 229 -10.92 11.11 -1.90
N GLU A 230 -10.80 10.07 -2.71
CA GLU A 230 -10.68 8.69 -2.24
C GLU A 230 -9.72 7.91 -3.14
N ARG A 231 -9.01 6.95 -2.53
CA ARG A 231 -8.11 6.02 -3.21
C ARG A 231 -8.82 4.75 -3.65
N THR A 232 -9.68 4.25 -2.80
CA THR A 232 -10.48 3.05 -3.06
C THR A 232 -11.95 3.33 -2.74
N PRO A 233 -12.81 3.55 -3.76
CA PRO A 233 -12.52 3.59 -5.20
C PRO A 233 -11.63 4.78 -5.61
N ASN A 234 -11.00 4.70 -6.79
CA ASN A 234 -10.11 5.76 -7.29
C ASN A 234 -10.89 7.01 -7.73
N LEU A 235 -11.19 7.85 -6.76
CA LEU A 235 -11.96 9.10 -6.91
C LEU A 235 -11.16 10.30 -6.36
N PRO A 236 -10.01 10.66 -6.96
CA PRO A 236 -9.05 11.61 -6.37
C PRO A 236 -9.59 13.04 -6.23
N ARG A 237 -10.71 13.37 -6.88
CA ARG A 237 -11.36 14.69 -6.83
C ARG A 237 -12.73 14.67 -6.20
N ALA A 238 -13.12 13.55 -5.56
CA ALA A 238 -14.38 13.49 -4.85
C ALA A 238 -14.37 14.41 -3.62
N THR A 239 -15.55 14.84 -3.21
CA THR A 239 -15.78 15.62 -1.99
C THR A 239 -16.81 14.91 -1.12
N ALA A 240 -16.76 15.15 0.18
CA ALA A 240 -17.71 14.59 1.11
C ALA A 240 -19.13 15.13 0.85
N SER A 241 -20.13 14.31 1.14
CA SER A 241 -21.55 14.67 1.02
C SER A 241 -22.35 14.01 2.14
N LEU A 242 -23.30 14.74 2.70
CA LEU A 242 -24.28 14.22 3.66
C LEU A 242 -25.64 14.16 2.97
N LEU A 243 -26.20 12.97 2.89
CA LEU A 243 -27.45 12.66 2.16
C LEU A 243 -28.55 12.23 3.14
N GLY A 244 -29.82 12.30 2.71
CA GLY A 244 -30.95 11.79 3.48
C GLY A 244 -31.39 12.67 4.66
N MET A 245 -31.03 13.93 4.68
CA MET A 245 -31.46 14.90 5.72
C MET A 245 -32.95 15.19 5.63
N THR A 246 -33.66 15.06 6.75
CA THR A 246 -35.07 15.43 6.91
C THR A 246 -35.23 16.33 8.13
N LEU A 247 -36.33 17.06 8.22
CA LEU A 247 -36.59 17.95 9.37
C LEU A 247 -36.62 17.20 10.70
N THR A 248 -37.11 15.98 10.72
CA THR A 248 -37.22 15.16 11.94
C THR A 248 -36.03 14.27 12.19
N GLY A 249 -35.35 13.81 11.14
CA GLY A 249 -34.17 12.90 11.25
C GLY A 249 -32.85 13.61 11.49
N THR A 250 -32.76 14.92 11.14
CA THR A 250 -31.50 15.67 11.28
C THR A 250 -31.33 16.17 12.72
N THR A 251 -30.79 15.31 13.59
CA THR A 251 -30.45 15.63 14.98
C THR A 251 -28.93 15.53 15.19
N ARG A 252 -28.41 16.10 16.27
CA ARG A 252 -26.97 16.01 16.62
C ARG A 252 -26.52 14.56 16.80
N GLU A 253 -27.38 13.75 17.42
CA GLU A 253 -27.17 12.34 17.65
C GLU A 253 -27.08 11.58 16.33
N ASN A 254 -28.00 11.82 15.42
CA ASN A 254 -28.01 11.17 14.12
C ASN A 254 -26.88 11.66 13.21
N LEU A 255 -26.47 12.93 13.32
CA LEU A 255 -25.28 13.44 12.61
C LEU A 255 -23.99 12.77 13.12
N ALA A 256 -23.83 12.64 14.44
CA ALA A 256 -22.69 11.92 15.02
C ALA A 256 -22.67 10.43 14.62
N ARG A 257 -23.86 9.80 14.54
CA ARG A 257 -23.99 8.38 14.17
C ARG A 257 -23.77 8.12 12.69
N ALA A 258 -24.00 9.09 11.83
CA ALA A 258 -23.80 8.98 10.37
C ALA A 258 -22.32 9.02 9.97
N ALA A 259 -21.46 9.56 10.83
CA ALA A 259 -20.01 9.60 10.64
C ALA A 259 -19.36 8.25 10.92
#